data_f7fab0489f8a7926cfd86f8f6f9608ba
#
_entry.id   f7fab0489f8a7926cfd86f8f6f9608ba
#
_cell.length_a   1.000
_cell.length_b   1.000
_cell.length_c   1.000
_cell.angle_alpha   90.00
_cell.angle_beta   90.00
_cell.angle_gamma   90.00
#
_symmetry.space_group_name_H-M   'P 1'
#
loop_
_entity.id
_entity.type
_entity.pdbx_description
1 polymer ?
#
loop_
_entity_poly.entity_id
_entity_poly.type
_entity_poly.pdbx_seq_one_letter_code
_entity_poly.pdbx_strand_id
1 'polypeptide(L)'
;MTKKILLLGSGELGKEFVIAAQRLGQYVIACDSYAGAPAMQVADACEVFSMLDGDALDKVVAKYHPDIIVPEIEAIRTERLYHLEKEGIQVVPSARAVNYTMNRKAIRDLAAKELGLKTAKYFYATSFEELKEAAEKIG
;
A
#
# COMPACT_ATOMS: atom_id res chain seq x y z
N MET A 1 -18.99 -1.27 17.35
CA MET A 1 -18.67 0.17 17.19
C MET A 1 -18.14 0.35 15.77
N THR A 2 -18.69 1.30 15.00
CA THR A 2 -18.25 1.60 13.63
C THR A 2 -16.82 2.13 13.62
N LYS A 3 -15.97 1.54 12.80
CA LYS A 3 -14.60 2.00 12.56
C LYS A 3 -14.54 2.88 11.33
N LYS A 4 -13.65 3.87 11.35
CA LYS A 4 -13.31 4.68 10.17
C LYS A 4 -12.11 4.06 9.48
N ILE A 5 -12.25 3.72 8.22
CA ILE A 5 -11.22 3.08 7.40
C ILE A 5 -10.79 4.06 6.32
N LEU A 6 -9.51 4.39 6.25
CA LEU A 6 -8.90 5.14 5.17
C LEU A 6 -8.30 4.16 4.16
N LEU A 7 -8.91 4.04 2.98
CA LEU A 7 -8.45 3.19 1.90
C LEU A 7 -7.52 4.00 0.98
N LEU A 8 -6.27 3.59 0.86
CA LEU A 8 -5.26 4.22 0.01
C LEU A 8 -5.09 3.43 -1.29
N GLY A 9 -5.73 3.89 -2.33
CA GLY A 9 -5.97 3.22 -3.60
C GLY A 9 -7.46 2.90 -3.74
N SER A 10 -8.06 3.28 -4.85
CA SER A 10 -9.51 3.21 -5.05
C SER A 10 -9.87 2.51 -6.36
N GLY A 11 -9.09 1.49 -6.75
CA GLY A 11 -9.34 0.66 -7.92
C GLY A 11 -10.54 -0.27 -7.77
N GLU A 12 -10.63 -1.25 -8.66
CA GLU A 12 -11.75 -2.22 -8.71
C GLU A 12 -11.77 -3.10 -7.45
N LEU A 13 -10.60 -3.58 -7.03
CA LEU A 13 -10.49 -4.35 -5.80
C LEU A 13 -10.84 -3.51 -4.58
N GLY A 14 -10.42 -2.24 -4.56
CA GLY A 14 -10.80 -1.27 -3.55
C GLY A 14 -12.32 -1.09 -3.46
N LYS A 15 -13.04 -1.09 -4.60
CA LYS A 15 -14.50 -1.01 -4.63
C LYS A 15 -15.16 -2.20 -3.93
N GLU A 16 -14.70 -3.42 -4.20
CA GLU A 16 -15.22 -4.62 -3.54
C GLU A 16 -14.90 -4.60 -2.03
N PHE A 17 -13.71 -4.12 -1.65
CA PHE A 17 -13.36 -3.92 -0.24
C PHE A 17 -14.33 -2.96 0.45
N VAL A 18 -14.62 -1.80 -0.16
CA VAL A 18 -15.56 -0.80 0.40
C VAL A 18 -16.94 -1.43 0.62
N ILE A 19 -17.48 -2.13 -0.38
CA ILE A 19 -18.77 -2.79 -0.28
C ILE A 19 -18.79 -3.81 0.87
N ALA A 20 -17.74 -4.62 1.00
CA ALA A 20 -17.63 -5.60 2.07
C ALA A 20 -17.50 -4.94 3.45
N ALA A 21 -16.71 -3.88 3.58
CA ALA A 21 -16.54 -3.13 4.84
C ALA A 21 -17.86 -2.48 5.29
N GLN A 22 -18.60 -1.86 4.35
CA GLN A 22 -19.90 -1.25 4.65
C GLN A 22 -20.95 -2.29 5.06
N ARG A 23 -20.95 -3.50 4.48
CA ARG A 23 -21.79 -4.61 4.96
C ARG A 23 -21.51 -5.00 6.41
N LEU A 24 -20.30 -4.76 6.88
CA LEU A 24 -19.90 -4.95 8.28
C LEU A 24 -20.12 -3.69 9.14
N GLY A 25 -20.80 -2.67 8.63
CA GLY A 25 -21.13 -1.44 9.35
C GLY A 25 -19.95 -0.49 9.54
N GLN A 26 -18.91 -0.57 8.70
CA GLN A 26 -17.75 0.31 8.77
C GLN A 26 -17.95 1.55 7.87
N TYR A 27 -17.29 2.66 8.23
CA TYR A 27 -17.25 3.90 7.46
C TYR A 27 -15.95 3.96 6.66
N VAL A 28 -16.03 4.08 5.33
CA VAL A 28 -14.86 4.04 4.46
C VAL A 28 -14.64 5.34 3.73
N ILE A 29 -13.42 5.88 3.82
CA ILE A 29 -12.92 7.01 3.05
C ILE A 29 -12.00 6.47 1.96
N ALA A 30 -12.42 6.58 0.69
CA ALA A 30 -11.66 6.13 -0.47
C ALA A 30 -10.74 7.23 -1.00
N CYS A 31 -9.45 6.95 -1.13
CA CYS A 31 -8.43 7.90 -1.59
C CYS A 31 -7.78 7.43 -2.88
N ASP A 32 -7.58 8.34 -3.83
CA ASP A 32 -6.80 8.08 -5.04
C ASP A 32 -6.20 9.39 -5.60
N SER A 33 -5.32 9.26 -6.60
CA SER A 33 -4.71 10.39 -7.30
C SER A 33 -5.63 11.05 -8.33
N TYR A 34 -6.79 10.46 -8.63
CA TYR A 34 -7.78 10.98 -9.59
C TYR A 34 -9.20 10.83 -9.06
N ALA A 35 -10.08 11.73 -9.52
CA ALA A 35 -11.48 11.75 -9.11
C ALA A 35 -12.30 10.65 -9.80
N GLY A 36 -13.33 10.15 -9.11
CA GLY A 36 -14.25 9.17 -9.68
C GLY A 36 -13.69 7.76 -9.81
N ALA A 37 -12.59 7.46 -9.11
CA ALA A 37 -12.05 6.10 -9.05
C ALA A 37 -13.12 5.09 -8.59
N PRO A 38 -13.03 3.81 -9.00
CA PRO A 38 -14.09 2.81 -8.77
C PRO A 38 -14.60 2.73 -7.32
N ALA A 39 -13.71 2.71 -6.33
CA ALA A 39 -14.11 2.66 -4.92
C ALA A 39 -14.77 3.94 -4.43
N MET A 40 -14.42 5.11 -4.98
CA MET A 40 -15.04 6.39 -4.62
C MET A 40 -16.54 6.45 -4.97
N GLN A 41 -16.99 5.64 -5.93
CA GLN A 41 -18.38 5.60 -6.36
C GLN A 41 -19.33 5.01 -5.30
N VAL A 42 -18.77 4.26 -4.34
CA VAL A 42 -19.54 3.52 -3.32
C VAL A 42 -19.11 3.85 -1.89
N ALA A 43 -17.99 4.56 -1.70
CA ALA A 43 -17.47 4.94 -0.38
C ALA A 43 -18.34 6.01 0.30
N ASP A 44 -18.25 6.09 1.64
CA ASP A 44 -18.95 7.08 2.45
C ASP A 44 -18.37 8.49 2.28
N ALA A 45 -17.06 8.56 2.00
CA ALA A 45 -16.35 9.80 1.65
C ALA A 45 -15.19 9.49 0.70
N CYS A 46 -14.68 10.52 0.02
CA CYS A 46 -13.51 10.36 -0.84
C CYS A 46 -12.59 11.58 -0.80
N GLU A 47 -11.30 11.33 -1.07
CA GLU A 47 -10.26 12.35 -1.19
C GLU A 47 -9.40 12.10 -2.42
N VAL A 48 -9.04 13.19 -3.12
CA VAL A 48 -8.21 13.13 -4.34
C VAL A 48 -6.89 13.83 -4.05
N PHE A 49 -5.81 13.06 -3.97
CA PHE A 49 -4.45 13.58 -3.75
C PHE A 49 -3.40 12.55 -4.13
N SER A 50 -2.17 12.98 -4.35
CA SER A 50 -1.04 12.06 -4.54
C SER A 50 -0.64 11.45 -3.19
N MET A 51 -0.82 10.16 -3.01
CA MET A 51 -0.43 9.44 -1.79
C MET A 51 1.11 9.30 -1.64
N LEU A 52 1.88 9.71 -2.66
CA LEU A 52 3.33 9.93 -2.57
C LEU A 52 3.67 11.26 -1.86
N ASP A 53 2.71 12.19 -1.76
CA ASP A 53 2.84 13.41 -0.98
C ASP A 53 2.49 13.12 0.48
N GLY A 54 3.53 13.03 1.31
CA GLY A 54 3.37 12.72 2.74
C GLY A 54 2.58 13.78 3.50
N ASP A 55 2.71 15.06 3.15
CA ASP A 55 2.01 16.15 3.82
C ASP A 55 0.52 16.17 3.46
N ALA A 56 0.18 15.79 2.22
CA ALA A 56 -1.20 15.61 1.81
C ALA A 56 -1.86 14.42 2.55
N LEU A 57 -1.13 13.31 2.68
CA LEU A 57 -1.59 12.15 3.46
C LEU A 57 -1.83 12.50 4.91
N ASP A 58 -0.89 13.21 5.56
CA ASP A 58 -1.04 13.64 6.95
C ASP A 58 -2.27 14.55 7.15
N LYS A 59 -2.55 15.46 6.21
CA LYS A 59 -3.74 16.32 6.24
C LYS A 59 -5.04 15.52 6.16
N VAL A 60 -5.08 14.49 5.31
CA VAL A 60 -6.26 13.63 5.19
C VAL A 60 -6.46 12.79 6.46
N VAL A 61 -5.38 12.24 7.01
CA VAL A 61 -5.43 11.53 8.30
C VAL A 61 -5.91 12.44 9.42
N ALA A 62 -5.38 13.66 9.51
CA ALA A 62 -5.82 14.65 10.50
C ALA A 62 -7.29 15.10 10.32
N LYS A 63 -7.79 15.13 9.08
CA LYS A 63 -9.18 15.47 8.77
C LYS A 63 -10.17 14.40 9.24
N TYR A 64 -9.86 13.13 8.98
CA TYR A 64 -10.81 12.04 9.19
C TYR A 64 -10.60 11.27 10.49
N HIS A 65 -9.41 11.34 11.10
CA HIS A 65 -9.02 10.54 12.27
C HIS A 65 -9.39 9.06 12.10
N PRO A 66 -8.81 8.36 11.10
CA PRO A 66 -9.16 6.98 10.84
C PRO A 66 -8.67 6.05 11.96
N ASP A 67 -9.44 5.00 12.26
CA ASP A 67 -9.01 3.92 13.14
C ASP A 67 -8.05 2.96 12.42
N ILE A 68 -8.28 2.79 11.11
CA ILE A 68 -7.55 1.81 10.28
C ILE A 68 -7.16 2.47 8.96
N ILE A 69 -5.92 2.24 8.52
CA ILE A 69 -5.44 2.60 7.18
C ILE A 69 -5.21 1.32 6.39
N VAL A 70 -5.76 1.24 5.18
CA VAL A 70 -5.64 0.08 4.28
C VAL A 70 -4.93 0.53 3.00
N PRO A 71 -3.63 0.26 2.85
CA PRO A 71 -2.92 0.42 1.59
C PRO A 71 -3.36 -0.62 0.56
N GLU A 72 -3.79 -0.18 -0.63
CA GLU A 72 -4.26 -1.05 -1.72
C GLU A 72 -3.33 -0.97 -2.93
N ILE A 73 -2.68 0.17 -3.14
CA ILE A 73 -1.74 0.37 -4.26
C ILE A 73 -0.29 0.58 -3.78
N GLU A 74 0.66 0.51 -4.73
CA GLU A 74 2.09 0.70 -4.44
C GLU A 74 2.53 2.17 -4.37
N ALA A 75 1.77 3.11 -4.93
CA ALA A 75 2.15 4.52 -5.02
C ALA A 75 1.83 5.30 -3.74
N ILE A 76 2.41 4.88 -2.61
CA ILE A 76 2.20 5.46 -1.27
C ILE A 76 3.54 5.81 -0.64
N ARG A 77 3.59 6.92 0.12
CA ARG A 77 4.74 7.29 0.94
C ARG A 77 4.80 6.39 2.19
N THR A 78 5.46 5.25 2.08
CA THR A 78 5.48 4.20 3.14
C THR A 78 6.10 4.65 4.45
N GLU A 79 7.03 5.61 4.43
CA GLU A 79 7.63 6.17 5.64
C GLU A 79 6.56 6.80 6.55
N ARG A 80 5.52 7.40 5.96
CA ARG A 80 4.40 7.97 6.74
C ARG A 80 3.57 6.90 7.42
N LEU A 81 3.40 5.74 6.79
CA LEU A 81 2.66 4.62 7.40
C LEU A 81 3.35 4.13 8.68
N TYR A 82 4.69 4.03 8.70
CA TYR A 82 5.44 3.71 9.92
C TYR A 82 5.24 4.73 11.04
N HIS A 83 5.13 6.01 10.67
CA HIS A 83 4.90 7.08 11.63
C HIS A 83 3.50 6.98 12.23
N LEU A 84 2.50 6.81 11.39
CA LEU A 84 1.10 6.66 11.79
C LEU A 84 0.86 5.43 12.67
N GLU A 85 1.54 4.30 12.40
CA GLU A 85 1.52 3.14 13.30
C GLU A 85 2.05 3.48 14.71
N LYS A 86 3.14 4.27 14.79
CA LYS A 86 3.70 4.70 16.08
C LYS A 86 2.77 5.65 16.84
N GLU A 87 1.94 6.40 16.14
CA GLU A 87 0.89 7.25 16.71
C GLU A 87 -0.37 6.46 17.14
N GLY A 88 -0.38 5.14 16.91
CA GLY A 88 -1.46 4.26 17.35
C GLY A 88 -2.55 4.00 16.31
N ILE A 89 -2.40 4.44 15.06
CA ILE A 89 -3.32 4.11 13.98
C ILE A 89 -2.98 2.71 13.46
N GLN A 90 -3.96 1.85 13.32
CA GLN A 90 -3.76 0.51 12.79
C GLN A 90 -3.57 0.55 11.27
N VAL A 91 -2.45 0.05 10.74
CA VAL A 91 -2.22 -0.11 9.30
C VAL A 91 -2.34 -1.60 8.93
N VAL A 92 -3.15 -1.92 7.92
CA VAL A 92 -3.45 -3.30 7.50
C VAL A 92 -3.32 -3.44 5.99
N PRO A 93 -2.37 -4.24 5.48
CA PRO A 93 -1.28 -4.90 6.20
C PRO A 93 -0.33 -3.90 6.85
N SER A 94 0.52 -4.33 7.79
CA SER A 94 1.42 -3.43 8.52
C SER A 94 2.31 -2.61 7.57
N ALA A 95 2.75 -1.43 8.00
CA ALA A 95 3.64 -0.58 7.20
C ALA A 95 4.90 -1.33 6.74
N ARG A 96 5.44 -2.23 7.58
CA ARG A 96 6.55 -3.11 7.20
C ARG A 96 6.20 -4.05 6.05
N ALA A 97 5.04 -4.69 6.09
CA ALA A 97 4.58 -5.59 5.03
C ALA A 97 4.38 -4.83 3.71
N VAL A 98 3.74 -3.67 3.77
CA VAL A 98 3.54 -2.77 2.61
C VAL A 98 4.89 -2.37 2.00
N ASN A 99 5.86 -1.99 2.82
CA ASN A 99 7.19 -1.62 2.34
C ASN A 99 7.89 -2.77 1.60
N TYR A 100 7.78 -4.00 2.11
CA TYR A 100 8.35 -5.17 1.42
C TYR A 100 7.66 -5.44 0.07
N THR A 101 6.35 -5.30 -0.03
CA THR A 101 5.64 -5.53 -1.30
C THR A 101 6.01 -4.51 -2.38
N MET A 102 6.34 -3.30 -1.98
CA MET A 102 6.81 -2.23 -2.88
C MET A 102 8.26 -2.36 -3.29
N ASN A 103 9.09 -3.01 -2.49
CA ASN A 103 10.52 -3.16 -2.73
C ASN A 103 10.85 -4.58 -3.19
N ARG A 104 10.89 -4.79 -4.51
CA ARG A 104 11.15 -6.11 -5.13
C ARG A 104 12.48 -6.73 -4.70
N LYS A 105 13.50 -5.91 -4.44
CA LYS A 105 14.78 -6.38 -3.90
C LYS A 105 14.61 -6.87 -2.47
N ALA A 106 14.02 -6.04 -1.61
CA ALA A 106 13.87 -6.34 -0.20
C ALA A 106 13.04 -7.61 0.04
N ILE A 107 11.90 -7.78 -0.65
CA ILE A 107 11.06 -8.97 -0.48
C ILE A 107 11.74 -10.25 -0.96
N ARG A 108 12.53 -10.19 -2.06
CA ARG A 108 13.29 -11.36 -2.53
C ARG A 108 14.41 -11.73 -1.59
N ASP A 109 15.15 -10.75 -1.09
CA ASP A 109 16.21 -10.98 -0.13
C ASP A 109 15.65 -11.54 1.19
N LEU A 110 14.53 -10.99 1.68
CA LEU A 110 13.82 -11.53 2.85
C LEU A 110 13.43 -13.01 2.62
N ALA A 111 12.75 -13.31 1.52
CA ALA A 111 12.28 -14.65 1.22
C ALA A 111 13.44 -15.67 1.08
N ALA A 112 14.46 -15.35 0.26
CA ALA A 112 15.52 -16.28 -0.06
C ALA A 112 16.59 -16.37 1.01
N LYS A 113 17.01 -15.23 1.61
CA LYS A 113 18.19 -15.18 2.48
C LYS A 113 17.85 -15.28 3.97
N GLU A 114 16.72 -14.69 4.39
CA GLU A 114 16.34 -14.66 5.80
C GLU A 114 15.36 -15.79 6.17
N LEU A 115 14.34 -16.02 5.30
CA LEU A 115 13.33 -17.04 5.56
C LEU A 115 13.64 -18.40 4.93
N GLY A 116 14.68 -18.50 4.11
CA GLY A 116 15.08 -19.74 3.46
C GLY A 116 14.01 -20.33 2.50
N LEU A 117 13.11 -19.49 1.99
CA LEU A 117 12.06 -19.92 1.08
C LEU A 117 12.64 -20.18 -0.32
N LYS A 118 12.11 -21.21 -0.98
CA LYS A 118 12.49 -21.51 -2.36
C LYS A 118 11.95 -20.43 -3.29
N THR A 119 12.86 -19.72 -3.97
CA THR A 119 12.54 -18.68 -4.96
C THR A 119 13.15 -19.04 -6.32
N ALA A 120 12.69 -18.40 -7.38
CA ALA A 120 13.41 -18.43 -8.65
C ALA A 120 14.81 -17.82 -8.49
N LYS A 121 15.77 -18.23 -9.33
CA LYS A 121 17.08 -17.56 -9.40
C LYS A 121 16.88 -16.10 -9.80
N TYR A 122 17.62 -15.21 -9.18
CA TYR A 122 17.56 -13.78 -9.49
C TYR A 122 18.92 -13.13 -9.32
N PHE A 123 19.15 -12.08 -10.08
CA PHE A 123 20.29 -11.19 -9.97
C PHE A 123 19.79 -9.74 -10.02
N TYR A 124 20.57 -8.83 -9.44
CA TYR A 124 20.33 -7.39 -9.55
C TYR A 124 21.33 -6.83 -10.55
N ALA A 125 20.87 -5.95 -11.41
CA ALA A 125 21.68 -5.26 -12.40
C ALA A 125 21.35 -3.78 -12.42
N THR A 126 22.36 -2.93 -12.45
CA THR A 126 22.26 -1.46 -12.49
C THR A 126 22.83 -0.90 -13.80
N SER A 127 23.44 -1.75 -14.64
CA SER A 127 23.95 -1.42 -15.95
C SER A 127 23.56 -2.46 -17.00
N PHE A 128 23.73 -2.13 -18.27
CA PHE A 128 23.48 -3.07 -19.38
C PHE A 128 24.43 -4.27 -19.34
N GLU A 129 25.69 -4.02 -19.00
CA GLU A 129 26.72 -5.06 -18.90
C GLU A 129 26.36 -6.05 -17.78
N GLU A 130 26.00 -5.55 -16.59
CA GLU A 130 25.54 -6.41 -15.48
C GLU A 130 24.29 -7.20 -15.84
N LEU A 131 23.35 -6.61 -16.59
CA LEU A 131 22.14 -7.29 -17.06
C LEU A 131 22.50 -8.45 -17.99
N LYS A 132 23.43 -8.25 -18.92
CA LYS A 132 23.90 -9.28 -19.84
C LYS A 132 24.56 -10.45 -19.10
N GLU A 133 25.48 -10.13 -18.17
CA GLU A 133 26.10 -11.16 -17.33
C GLU A 133 25.07 -11.92 -16.47
N ALA A 134 24.09 -11.22 -15.91
CA ALA A 134 23.03 -11.83 -15.12
C ALA A 134 22.17 -12.78 -15.97
N ALA A 135 21.85 -12.39 -17.20
CA ALA A 135 21.09 -13.22 -18.13
C ALA A 135 21.85 -14.51 -18.48
N GLU A 136 23.16 -14.42 -18.74
CA GLU A 136 24.01 -15.60 -19.01
C GLU A 136 24.08 -16.56 -17.80
N LYS A 137 24.06 -16.02 -16.55
CA LYS A 137 24.09 -16.83 -15.33
C LYS A 137 22.76 -17.50 -14.99
N ILE A 138 21.66 -16.93 -15.46
CA ILE A 138 20.31 -17.47 -15.20
C ILE A 138 20.01 -18.61 -16.19
N GLY A 139 20.42 -18.45 -17.44
CA GLY A 139 20.18 -19.40 -18.53
C GLY A 139 18.95 -19.04 -19.34
#